data_a376c3c37613f0d220c58ec4500c92da
#
_entry.id   a376c3c37613f0d220c58ec4500c92da
#
_cell.length_a   1.000
_cell.length_b   1.000
_cell.length_c   1.000
_cell.angle_alpha   90.00
_cell.angle_beta   90.00
_cell.angle_gamma   90.00
#
_symmetry.space_group_name_H-M   'P 1'
#
loop_
_entity.id
_entity.type
_entity.pdbx_description
1 polymer ?
#
loop_
_entity_poly.entity_id
_entity_poly.type
_entity_poly.pdbx_seq_one_letter_code
_entity_poly.pdbx_strand_id
1 'polypeptide(L)'
;YSSAASDVYKRQDENSGGIGSGVILDVDGNILTNHHVVQGATALVVNTDDGNSYEAELVGADESSDLAVIRLKDPKSAKLTPIEVGDSDDIAVGEWVMAIGSPFGNEQSVSTGIVSALYRSTALQSASGTSIYANMIQTDAAINPGNSGGALVNDEGHLIGINSVIESYSGSSSGVGFAIPVNYAINIANQIIDGETPVHPYLGVSLVSVNAYNARTNELAVDSGAYVAEVTA
;
A
#
# COMPACT_ATOMS: atom_id res chain seq x y z
N TYR A 1 -6.88 13.35 11.36
CA TYR A 1 -6.50 12.25 10.44
C TYR A 1 -4.98 12.17 10.24
N SER A 2 -4.29 13.30 10.22
CA SER A 2 -2.84 13.34 10.06
C SER A 2 -2.08 12.69 11.23
N SER A 3 -2.62 12.71 12.44
CA SER A 3 -1.98 12.13 13.63
C SER A 3 -1.86 10.60 13.60
N ALA A 4 -2.61 9.92 12.74
CA ALA A 4 -2.49 8.47 12.54
C ALA A 4 -1.44 8.08 11.48
N ALA A 5 -0.93 9.04 10.70
CA ALA A 5 0.17 8.83 9.77
C ALA A 5 1.50 9.13 10.45
N SER A 6 2.50 8.33 10.15
CA SER A 6 3.85 8.46 10.69
C SER A 6 4.89 8.38 9.58
N ASP A 7 6.04 9.00 9.82
CA ASP A 7 7.19 8.88 8.95
C ASP A 7 8.00 7.65 9.34
N VAL A 8 8.39 6.87 8.37
CA VAL A 8 9.24 5.69 8.58
C VAL A 8 10.59 5.92 7.92
N TYR A 9 11.63 5.93 8.75
CA TYR A 9 13.01 6.03 8.30
C TYR A 9 13.69 4.68 8.41
N LYS A 10 14.35 4.26 7.35
CA LYS A 10 15.24 3.10 7.38
C LYS A 10 16.70 3.52 7.27
N ARG A 11 17.58 2.84 8.00
CA ARG A 11 19.01 2.89 7.83
C ARG A 11 19.44 1.57 7.18
N GLN A 12 20.23 1.64 6.11
CA GLN A 12 20.77 0.45 5.44
C GLN A 12 22.28 0.29 5.74
N ASP A 13 23.02 1.41 5.67
CA ASP A 13 24.44 1.52 6.00
C ASP A 13 24.70 2.91 6.59
N GLU A 14 25.94 3.19 7.05
CA GLU A 14 26.29 4.48 7.68
C GLU A 14 26.02 5.71 6.78
N ASN A 15 25.85 5.53 5.46
CA ASN A 15 25.66 6.58 4.47
C ASN A 15 24.41 6.45 3.58
N SER A 16 23.58 5.43 3.75
CA SER A 16 22.36 5.24 2.95
C SER A 16 21.14 5.05 3.86
N GLY A 17 20.11 5.84 3.62
CA GLY A 17 18.83 5.76 4.29
C GLY A 17 17.70 5.85 3.28
N GLY A 18 16.53 5.32 3.62
CA GLY A 18 15.29 5.50 2.87
C GLY A 18 14.25 6.14 3.78
N ILE A 19 13.30 6.82 3.16
CA ILE A 19 12.19 7.49 3.82
C ILE A 19 10.89 6.98 3.20
N GLY A 20 9.91 6.73 4.04
CA GLY A 20 8.55 6.41 3.63
C GLY A 20 7.57 6.83 4.71
N SER A 21 6.35 6.42 4.57
CA SER A 21 5.28 6.69 5.52
C SER A 21 4.76 5.39 6.13
N GLY A 22 3.99 5.52 7.20
CA GLY A 22 3.30 4.41 7.83
C GLY A 22 1.97 4.86 8.45
N VAL A 23 1.12 3.91 8.73
CA VAL A 23 -0.20 4.10 9.31
C VAL A 23 -0.28 3.40 10.66
N ILE A 24 -0.57 4.14 11.71
CA ILE A 24 -0.70 3.61 13.08
C ILE A 24 -2.00 2.80 13.15
N LEU A 25 -1.89 1.48 13.40
CA LEU A 25 -3.03 0.58 13.45
C LEU A 25 -3.65 0.50 14.85
N ASP A 26 -2.83 0.55 15.89
CA ASP A 26 -3.27 0.34 17.27
C ASP A 26 -2.41 1.10 18.29
N VAL A 27 -2.84 1.01 19.56
CA VAL A 27 -2.13 1.60 20.70
C VAL A 27 -0.93 0.76 21.18
N ASP A 28 -0.80 -0.46 20.70
CA ASP A 28 0.33 -1.34 20.96
C ASP A 28 1.55 -1.00 20.07
N GLY A 29 1.38 0.00 19.20
CA GLY A 29 2.44 0.56 18.36
C GLY A 29 2.66 -0.18 17.06
N ASN A 30 1.71 -0.98 16.61
CA ASN A 30 1.77 -1.59 15.29
C ASN A 30 1.49 -0.54 14.21
N ILE A 31 2.37 -0.49 13.22
CA ILE A 31 2.34 0.46 12.12
C ILE A 31 2.43 -0.31 10.82
N LEU A 32 1.46 -0.11 9.94
CA LEU A 32 1.44 -0.68 8.60
C LEU A 32 2.17 0.24 7.64
N THR A 33 3.01 -0.33 6.79
CA THR A 33 3.77 0.38 5.75
C THR A 33 3.98 -0.55 4.54
N ASN A 34 4.69 -0.08 3.52
CA ASN A 34 5.08 -0.95 2.41
C ASN A 34 6.34 -1.77 2.74
N HIS A 35 6.43 -2.98 2.17
CA HIS A 35 7.62 -3.83 2.26
C HIS A 35 8.86 -3.10 1.73
N HIS A 36 8.78 -2.48 0.54
CA HIS A 36 9.93 -1.79 -0.05
C HIS A 36 10.44 -0.62 0.81
N VAL A 37 9.60 -0.02 1.67
CA VAL A 37 10.01 1.04 2.62
C VAL A 37 10.95 0.48 3.67
N VAL A 38 10.76 -0.76 4.13
CA VAL A 38 11.55 -1.36 5.22
C VAL A 38 12.57 -2.39 4.73
N GLN A 39 12.52 -2.77 3.47
CA GLN A 39 13.41 -3.77 2.88
C GLN A 39 14.89 -3.42 3.07
N GLY A 40 15.67 -4.36 3.64
CA GLY A 40 17.09 -4.19 3.89
C GLY A 40 17.44 -3.21 5.02
N ALA A 41 16.46 -2.78 5.82
CA ALA A 41 16.70 -1.88 6.93
C ALA A 41 17.52 -2.58 8.05
N THR A 42 18.57 -1.94 8.51
CA THR A 42 19.34 -2.34 9.72
C THR A 42 18.81 -1.65 10.98
N ALA A 43 18.12 -0.54 10.84
CA ALA A 43 17.41 0.17 11.90
C ALA A 43 16.19 0.90 11.33
N LEU A 44 15.14 0.97 12.13
CA LEU A 44 13.90 1.67 11.81
C LEU A 44 13.63 2.73 12.87
N VAL A 45 13.30 3.92 12.43
CA VAL A 45 12.88 5.04 13.29
C VAL A 45 11.58 5.58 12.75
N VAL A 46 10.63 5.82 13.63
CA VAL A 46 9.32 6.37 13.34
C VAL A 46 9.24 7.76 13.95
N ASN A 47 8.91 8.75 13.14
CA ASN A 47 8.56 10.08 13.63
C ASN A 47 7.05 10.25 13.62
N THR A 48 6.51 10.74 14.69
CA THR A 48 5.09 11.01 14.87
C THR A 48 4.79 12.51 14.79
N ASP A 49 3.53 12.88 14.61
CA ASP A 49 3.07 14.26 14.46
C ASP A 49 3.33 15.15 15.70
N ASP A 50 3.61 14.55 16.85
CA ASP A 50 4.03 15.26 18.06
C ASP A 50 5.50 15.72 18.03
N GLY A 51 6.22 15.42 16.94
CA GLY A 51 7.62 15.79 16.72
C GLY A 51 8.62 14.88 17.43
N ASN A 52 8.19 13.76 17.98
CA ASN A 52 9.06 12.78 18.60
C ASN A 52 9.50 11.68 17.63
N SER A 53 10.65 11.08 17.94
CA SER A 53 11.22 9.96 17.21
C SER A 53 11.28 8.72 18.08
N TYR A 54 10.84 7.60 17.55
CA TYR A 54 10.77 6.32 18.25
C TYR A 54 11.50 5.24 17.48
N GLU A 55 12.26 4.42 18.18
CA GLU A 55 12.83 3.20 17.58
C GLU A 55 11.71 2.19 17.31
N ALA A 56 11.81 1.52 16.18
CA ALA A 56 10.88 0.46 15.80
C ALA A 56 11.63 -0.81 15.38
N GLU A 57 10.92 -1.91 15.37
CA GLU A 57 11.38 -3.20 14.87
C GLU A 57 10.43 -3.74 13.81
N LEU A 58 10.96 -4.54 12.91
CA LEU A 58 10.15 -5.23 11.91
C LEU A 58 9.43 -6.42 12.58
N VAL A 59 8.11 -6.42 12.55
CA VAL A 59 7.29 -7.56 13.00
C VAL A 59 7.28 -8.64 11.92
N GLY A 60 7.02 -8.24 10.68
CA GLY A 60 7.07 -9.08 9.50
C GLY A 60 6.76 -8.31 8.23
N ALA A 61 6.99 -8.95 7.11
CA ALA A 61 6.78 -8.36 5.79
C ALA A 61 6.33 -9.42 4.79
N ASP A 62 5.54 -9.00 3.83
CA ASP A 62 5.10 -9.79 2.70
C ASP A 62 5.47 -9.07 1.40
N GLU A 63 6.44 -9.61 0.68
CA GLU A 63 6.93 -9.07 -0.58
C GLU A 63 5.86 -9.12 -1.68
N SER A 64 5.00 -10.15 -1.65
CA SER A 64 3.99 -10.36 -2.69
C SER A 64 2.91 -9.28 -2.70
N SER A 65 2.55 -8.77 -1.52
CA SER A 65 1.58 -7.68 -1.36
C SER A 65 2.23 -6.31 -1.25
N ASP A 66 3.56 -6.23 -1.15
CA ASP A 66 4.31 -5.01 -0.80
C ASP A 66 3.85 -4.40 0.54
N LEU A 67 3.54 -5.23 1.54
CA LEU A 67 3.13 -4.79 2.87
C LEU A 67 4.10 -5.25 3.94
N ALA A 68 4.24 -4.45 4.99
CA ALA A 68 5.01 -4.78 6.18
C ALA A 68 4.37 -4.17 7.42
N VAL A 69 4.55 -4.84 8.55
CA VAL A 69 4.21 -4.30 9.86
C VAL A 69 5.48 -4.09 10.64
N ILE A 70 5.64 -2.88 11.17
CA ILE A 70 6.67 -2.52 12.14
C ILE A 70 5.99 -2.22 13.48
N ARG A 71 6.75 -2.31 14.57
CA ARG A 71 6.24 -2.02 15.90
C ARG A 71 7.21 -1.11 16.64
N LEU A 72 6.67 -0.10 17.33
CA LEU A 72 7.47 0.72 18.24
C LEU A 72 8.02 -0.13 19.38
N LYS A 73 9.31 0.02 19.70
CA LYS A 73 9.92 -0.72 20.82
C LYS A 73 9.40 -0.27 22.19
N ASP A 74 9.00 0.98 22.30
CA ASP A 74 8.37 1.54 23.51
C ASP A 74 7.10 2.35 23.15
N PRO A 75 5.99 1.68 22.85
CA PRO A 75 4.74 2.34 22.44
C PRO A 75 4.11 3.17 23.58
N LYS A 76 4.42 2.85 24.85
CA LYS A 76 3.87 3.58 25.99
C LYS A 76 4.46 4.98 26.16
N SER A 77 5.62 5.23 25.55
CA SER A 77 6.24 6.56 25.53
C SER A 77 5.64 7.47 24.46
N ALA A 78 4.87 6.91 23.51
CA ALA A 78 4.29 7.61 22.39
C ALA A 78 2.81 7.90 22.62
N LYS A 79 2.36 9.08 22.16
CA LYS A 79 0.93 9.39 22.10
C LYS A 79 0.41 8.92 20.73
N LEU A 80 -0.05 7.68 20.69
CA LEU A 80 -0.56 7.08 19.45
C LEU A 80 -2.04 7.36 19.26
N THR A 81 -2.40 7.70 18.03
CA THR A 81 -3.80 7.84 17.58
C THR A 81 -4.01 6.87 16.43
N PRO A 82 -4.58 5.67 16.68
CA PRO A 82 -4.88 4.73 15.60
C PRO A 82 -5.84 5.32 14.58
N ILE A 83 -5.69 4.93 13.32
CA ILE A 83 -6.60 5.34 12.26
C ILE A 83 -7.91 4.55 12.34
N GLU A 84 -9.01 5.19 11.99
CA GLU A 84 -10.26 4.48 11.75
C GLU A 84 -10.20 3.80 10.38
N VAL A 85 -10.48 2.49 10.36
CA VAL A 85 -10.44 1.68 9.15
C VAL A 85 -11.80 1.71 8.50
N GLY A 86 -11.85 2.11 7.23
CA GLY A 86 -13.03 2.07 6.38
C GLY A 86 -13.21 0.72 5.69
N ASP A 87 -14.03 0.71 4.65
CA ASP A 87 -14.31 -0.47 3.83
C ASP A 87 -13.95 -0.18 2.36
N SER A 88 -12.91 -0.86 1.85
CA SER A 88 -12.48 -0.68 0.46
C SER A 88 -13.37 -1.38 -0.56
N ASP A 89 -14.30 -2.24 -0.12
CA ASP A 89 -15.24 -2.90 -1.02
C ASP A 89 -16.49 -2.02 -1.29
N ASP A 90 -16.71 -0.98 -0.46
CA ASP A 90 -17.86 -0.07 -0.57
C ASP A 90 -17.51 1.27 -1.26
N ILE A 91 -16.27 1.43 -1.74
CA ILE A 91 -15.84 2.65 -2.44
C ILE A 91 -16.25 2.64 -3.92
N ALA A 92 -16.55 3.84 -4.45
CA ALA A 92 -16.93 4.01 -5.84
C ALA A 92 -16.02 4.98 -6.61
N VAL A 93 -15.93 4.79 -7.92
CA VAL A 93 -15.22 5.71 -8.82
C VAL A 93 -15.89 7.09 -8.77
N GLY A 94 -15.07 8.11 -8.59
CA GLY A 94 -15.49 9.51 -8.42
C GLY A 94 -15.59 9.97 -6.97
N GLU A 95 -15.47 9.09 -5.98
CA GLU A 95 -15.41 9.48 -4.58
C GLU A 95 -14.15 10.26 -4.27
N TRP A 96 -14.28 11.24 -3.38
CA TRP A 96 -13.17 12.06 -2.93
C TRP A 96 -12.23 11.27 -2.03
N VAL A 97 -10.93 11.48 -2.22
CA VAL A 97 -9.89 10.85 -1.41
C VAL A 97 -8.78 11.83 -1.06
N MET A 98 -8.08 11.56 0.04
CA MET A 98 -6.88 12.27 0.46
C MET A 98 -5.75 11.25 0.68
N ALA A 99 -4.63 11.46 0.00
CA ALA A 99 -3.41 10.75 0.27
C ALA A 99 -2.57 11.53 1.30
N ILE A 100 -2.13 10.84 2.34
CA ILE A 100 -1.35 11.37 3.45
C ILE A 100 -0.01 10.64 3.49
N GLY A 101 1.07 11.38 3.61
CA GLY A 101 2.41 10.83 3.74
C GLY A 101 3.43 11.89 4.09
N SER A 102 4.71 11.51 4.16
CA SER A 102 5.81 12.42 4.49
C SER A 102 6.93 12.30 3.46
N PRO A 103 6.79 12.98 2.31
CA PRO A 103 7.73 12.84 1.18
C PRO A 103 9.15 13.30 1.49
N PHE A 104 9.37 14.09 2.53
CA PHE A 104 10.69 14.64 2.87
C PHE A 104 11.09 14.42 4.33
N GLY A 105 10.27 13.70 5.09
CA GLY A 105 10.67 13.20 6.40
C GLY A 105 10.59 14.17 7.58
N ASN A 106 10.11 15.36 7.40
CA ASN A 106 9.95 16.36 8.47
C ASN A 106 8.61 17.09 8.43
N GLU A 107 7.85 16.93 7.36
CA GLU A 107 6.55 17.59 7.20
C GLU A 107 5.57 16.60 6.56
N GLN A 108 4.46 16.37 7.24
CA GLN A 108 3.35 15.64 6.65
C GLN A 108 2.83 16.41 5.46
N SER A 109 2.69 15.71 4.34
CA SER A 109 2.10 16.25 3.13
C SER A 109 0.79 15.54 2.82
N VAL A 110 -0.18 16.31 2.38
CA VAL A 110 -1.46 15.80 1.93
C VAL A 110 -1.70 16.20 0.48
N SER A 111 -2.27 15.30 -0.28
CA SER A 111 -2.77 15.59 -1.62
C SER A 111 -4.18 15.05 -1.74
N THR A 112 -5.05 15.75 -2.47
CA THR A 112 -6.44 15.36 -2.66
C THR A 112 -6.71 15.00 -4.11
N GLY A 113 -7.66 14.13 -4.31
CA GLY A 113 -8.11 13.68 -5.61
C GLY A 113 -9.39 12.87 -5.51
N ILE A 114 -9.59 11.99 -6.45
CA ILE A 114 -10.74 11.08 -6.48
C ILE A 114 -10.28 9.64 -6.71
N VAL A 115 -11.14 8.68 -6.44
CA VAL A 115 -11.00 7.31 -6.94
C VAL A 115 -11.19 7.36 -8.46
N SER A 116 -10.11 7.19 -9.21
CA SER A 116 -10.14 7.26 -10.69
C SER A 116 -10.56 5.93 -11.31
N ALA A 117 -10.21 4.80 -10.69
CA ALA A 117 -10.61 3.46 -11.11
C ALA A 117 -10.41 2.47 -9.97
N LEU A 118 -11.11 1.33 -10.04
CA LEU A 118 -10.98 0.21 -9.14
C LEU A 118 -10.49 -1.04 -9.89
N TYR A 119 -10.01 -2.04 -9.12
CA TYR A 119 -9.58 -3.33 -9.64
C TYR A 119 -8.47 -3.23 -10.69
N ARG A 120 -7.57 -2.24 -10.53
CA ARG A 120 -6.44 -2.09 -11.44
C ARG A 120 -5.34 -3.09 -11.11
N SER A 121 -4.79 -3.68 -12.16
CA SER A 121 -3.57 -4.48 -12.06
C SER A 121 -2.43 -3.70 -12.66
N THR A 122 -1.30 -3.68 -11.96
CA THR A 122 -0.08 -3.07 -12.44
C THR A 122 1.08 -4.04 -12.24
N ALA A 123 2.03 -4.03 -13.14
CA ALA A 123 3.20 -4.89 -13.11
C ALA A 123 4.45 -4.04 -12.89
N LEU A 124 5.22 -4.39 -11.86
CA LEU A 124 6.55 -3.84 -11.64
C LEU A 124 7.61 -4.83 -12.08
N GLN A 125 8.56 -4.35 -12.86
CA GLN A 125 9.76 -5.11 -13.17
C GLN A 125 10.85 -4.76 -12.16
N SER A 126 11.34 -5.78 -11.46
CA SER A 126 12.48 -5.69 -10.56
C SER A 126 13.61 -6.60 -11.05
N ALA A 127 14.79 -6.50 -10.43
CA ALA A 127 15.91 -7.40 -10.73
C ALA A 127 15.59 -8.87 -10.40
N SER A 128 14.63 -9.12 -9.51
CA SER A 128 14.16 -10.46 -9.11
C SER A 128 13.00 -11.00 -9.96
N GLY A 129 12.45 -10.20 -10.90
CA GLY A 129 11.36 -10.61 -11.76
C GLY A 129 10.25 -9.57 -11.89
N THR A 130 9.10 -9.98 -12.40
CA THR A 130 7.90 -9.15 -12.53
C THR A 130 6.96 -9.44 -11.36
N SER A 131 6.72 -8.44 -10.53
CA SER A 131 5.66 -8.48 -9.51
C SER A 131 4.38 -7.88 -10.07
N ILE A 132 3.27 -8.59 -9.93
CA ILE A 132 1.95 -8.11 -10.37
C ILE A 132 1.16 -7.72 -9.12
N TYR A 133 0.85 -6.44 -9.01
CA TYR A 133 -0.06 -5.93 -7.99
C TYR A 133 -1.46 -5.86 -8.59
N ALA A 134 -2.34 -6.70 -8.09
CA ALA A 134 -3.71 -6.80 -8.55
C ALA A 134 -4.67 -6.06 -7.60
N ASN A 135 -5.84 -5.71 -8.12
CA ASN A 135 -6.93 -5.13 -7.32
C ASN A 135 -6.60 -3.76 -6.70
N MET A 136 -5.72 -2.96 -7.32
CA MET A 136 -5.33 -1.65 -6.80
C MET A 136 -6.44 -0.60 -6.99
N ILE A 137 -6.55 0.31 -6.02
CA ILE A 137 -7.29 1.57 -6.15
C ILE A 137 -6.43 2.54 -6.95
N GLN A 138 -6.95 3.06 -8.06
CA GLN A 138 -6.30 4.13 -8.81
C GLN A 138 -6.87 5.48 -8.36
N THR A 139 -6.00 6.47 -8.16
CA THR A 139 -6.37 7.85 -7.81
C THR A 139 -5.56 8.86 -8.61
N ASP A 140 -6.09 10.06 -8.79
CA ASP A 140 -5.35 11.22 -9.30
C ASP A 140 -4.76 12.10 -8.20
N ALA A 141 -5.02 11.78 -6.92
CA ALA A 141 -4.26 12.33 -5.81
C ALA A 141 -2.75 12.10 -6.04
N ALA A 142 -1.92 13.10 -5.80
CA ALA A 142 -0.50 13.02 -6.09
C ALA A 142 0.20 12.03 -5.13
N ILE A 143 0.56 10.85 -5.64
CA ILE A 143 1.39 9.87 -4.94
C ILE A 143 2.82 10.01 -5.45
N ASN A 144 3.73 10.38 -4.57
CA ASN A 144 5.15 10.60 -4.87
C ASN A 144 6.04 9.81 -3.90
N PRO A 145 7.33 9.62 -4.20
CA PRO A 145 8.29 9.03 -3.27
C PRO A 145 8.22 9.70 -1.89
N GLY A 146 8.10 8.88 -0.82
CA GLY A 146 7.85 9.31 0.54
C GLY A 146 6.40 9.11 0.99
N ASN A 147 5.40 9.15 0.09
CA ASN A 147 4.02 8.79 0.43
C ASN A 147 3.80 7.27 0.52
N SER A 148 4.72 6.44 0.00
CA SER A 148 4.65 4.99 0.11
C SER A 148 4.47 4.54 1.55
N GLY A 149 3.51 3.66 1.80
CA GLY A 149 3.13 3.17 3.12
C GLY A 149 2.20 4.10 3.90
N GLY A 150 1.95 5.32 3.41
CA GLY A 150 1.01 6.26 3.98
C GLY A 150 -0.45 5.93 3.67
N ALA A 151 -1.35 6.70 4.25
CA ALA A 151 -2.78 6.48 4.16
C ALA A 151 -3.39 7.07 2.89
N LEU A 152 -4.33 6.34 2.28
CA LEU A 152 -5.38 6.90 1.44
C LEU A 152 -6.68 6.87 2.25
N VAL A 153 -7.29 8.02 2.48
CA VAL A 153 -8.51 8.15 3.29
C VAL A 153 -9.66 8.73 2.46
N ASN A 154 -10.89 8.39 2.85
CA ASN A 154 -12.12 8.96 2.28
C ASN A 154 -12.44 10.34 2.93
N ASP A 155 -13.57 10.93 2.58
CA ASP A 155 -14.03 12.23 3.08
C ASP A 155 -14.43 12.23 4.57
N GLU A 156 -14.69 11.06 5.15
CA GLU A 156 -14.89 10.85 6.58
C GLU A 156 -13.55 10.71 7.33
N GLY A 157 -12.44 10.53 6.62
CA GLY A 157 -11.09 10.31 7.14
C GLY A 157 -10.81 8.86 7.51
N HIS A 158 -11.64 7.93 7.07
CA HIS A 158 -11.40 6.51 7.25
C HIS A 158 -10.38 6.00 6.24
N LEU A 159 -9.50 5.13 6.69
CA LEU A 159 -8.52 4.48 5.83
C LEU A 159 -9.21 3.58 4.81
N ILE A 160 -8.98 3.82 3.52
CA ILE A 160 -9.50 3.00 2.42
C ILE A 160 -8.40 2.32 1.61
N GLY A 161 -7.15 2.74 1.79
CA GLY A 161 -6.01 2.12 1.11
C GLY A 161 -4.66 2.55 1.68
N ILE A 162 -3.62 1.80 1.32
CA ILE A 162 -2.22 2.12 1.61
C ILE A 162 -1.57 2.61 0.33
N ASN A 163 -1.07 3.84 0.33
CA ASN A 163 -0.40 4.44 -0.82
C ASN A 163 0.82 3.60 -1.21
N SER A 164 0.94 3.26 -2.49
CA SER A 164 2.10 2.58 -3.03
C SER A 164 2.63 3.36 -4.23
N VAL A 165 3.87 3.82 -4.12
CA VAL A 165 4.57 4.43 -5.26
C VAL A 165 5.05 3.29 -6.15
N ILE A 166 4.20 2.93 -7.08
CA ILE A 166 4.57 2.07 -8.19
C ILE A 166 5.27 3.00 -9.20
N GLU A 167 6.48 2.63 -9.62
CA GLU A 167 7.31 3.47 -10.49
C GLU A 167 6.50 4.14 -11.60
N SER A 168 6.42 5.46 -11.55
CA SER A 168 6.04 6.22 -12.73
C SER A 168 7.27 6.28 -13.66
N TYR A 169 7.08 6.09 -14.95
CA TYR A 169 8.13 6.25 -15.96
C TYR A 169 8.87 7.60 -15.88
N SER A 170 8.32 8.57 -15.16
CA SER A 170 8.86 9.94 -15.02
C SER A 170 9.45 10.22 -13.64
N GLY A 171 9.36 9.30 -12.66
CA GLY A 171 9.82 9.52 -11.28
C GLY A 171 8.97 10.53 -10.48
N SER A 172 7.83 10.98 -11.02
CA SER A 172 6.90 11.89 -10.35
C SER A 172 5.45 11.53 -10.72
N SER A 173 4.50 11.93 -9.87
CA SER A 173 3.07 11.74 -10.15
C SER A 173 2.69 12.42 -11.47
N SER A 174 2.13 11.64 -12.38
CA SER A 174 1.57 12.10 -13.66
C SER A 174 0.03 12.16 -13.66
N GLY A 175 -0.59 12.23 -12.45
CA GLY A 175 -2.05 12.13 -12.28
C GLY A 175 -2.55 10.70 -12.22
N VAL A 176 -1.66 9.74 -12.03
CA VAL A 176 -1.99 8.32 -11.81
C VAL A 176 -1.21 7.84 -10.60
N GLY A 177 -1.90 7.55 -9.52
CA GLY A 177 -1.39 6.94 -8.30
C GLY A 177 -2.15 5.65 -8.00
N PHE A 178 -1.56 4.81 -7.18
CA PHE A 178 -2.16 3.54 -6.77
C PHE A 178 -2.09 3.36 -5.26
N ALA A 179 -3.12 2.71 -4.72
CA ALA A 179 -3.14 2.29 -3.32
C ALA A 179 -3.62 0.84 -3.21
N ILE A 180 -3.06 0.13 -2.24
CA ILE A 180 -3.47 -1.23 -1.85
C ILE A 180 -4.77 -1.11 -1.07
N PRO A 181 -5.87 -1.80 -1.45
CA PRO A 181 -7.15 -1.72 -0.73
C PRO A 181 -7.03 -2.11 0.74
N VAL A 182 -7.72 -1.37 1.61
CA VAL A 182 -7.57 -1.53 3.07
C VAL A 182 -8.01 -2.89 3.58
N ASN A 183 -9.11 -3.46 3.06
CA ASN A 183 -9.59 -4.77 3.51
C ASN A 183 -8.53 -5.85 3.30
N TYR A 184 -7.85 -5.82 2.15
CA TYR A 184 -6.72 -6.70 1.88
C TYR A 184 -5.51 -6.37 2.77
N ALA A 185 -5.16 -5.09 2.90
CA ALA A 185 -3.99 -4.67 3.67
C ALA A 185 -4.10 -5.02 5.16
N ILE A 186 -5.28 -4.83 5.77
CA ILE A 186 -5.54 -5.20 7.17
C ILE A 186 -5.54 -6.71 7.37
N ASN A 187 -6.06 -7.49 6.40
CA ASN A 187 -6.00 -8.95 6.49
C ASN A 187 -4.55 -9.46 6.52
N ILE A 188 -3.68 -8.93 5.66
CA ILE A 188 -2.24 -9.25 5.66
C ILE A 188 -1.57 -8.78 6.95
N ALA A 189 -1.86 -7.54 7.39
CA ALA A 189 -1.29 -6.98 8.62
C ALA A 189 -1.62 -7.84 9.85
N ASN A 190 -2.86 -8.29 9.98
CA ASN A 190 -3.28 -9.13 11.10
C ASN A 190 -2.56 -10.48 11.11
N GLN A 191 -2.41 -11.15 9.95
CA GLN A 191 -1.63 -12.38 9.86
C GLN A 191 -0.18 -12.15 10.32
N ILE A 192 0.45 -11.04 9.89
CA ILE A 192 1.82 -10.69 10.31
C ILE A 192 1.89 -10.43 11.82
N ILE A 193 0.93 -9.69 12.39
CA ILE A 193 0.88 -9.37 13.84
C ILE A 193 0.71 -10.64 14.67
N ASP A 194 -0.08 -11.60 14.19
CA ASP A 194 -0.32 -12.89 14.82
C ASP A 194 0.87 -13.87 14.66
N GLY A 195 1.93 -13.46 13.93
CA GLY A 195 3.13 -14.27 13.69
C GLY A 195 2.93 -15.35 12.60
N GLU A 196 1.91 -15.19 11.78
CA GLU A 196 1.62 -16.07 10.66
C GLU A 196 2.34 -15.61 9.39
N THR A 197 2.54 -16.52 8.45
CA THR A 197 2.97 -16.17 7.10
C THR A 197 1.73 -15.87 6.26
N PRO A 198 1.63 -14.68 5.64
CA PRO A 198 0.51 -14.35 4.78
C PRO A 198 0.28 -15.39 3.67
N VAL A 199 -0.97 -15.77 3.48
CA VAL A 199 -1.36 -16.78 2.50
C VAL A 199 -1.97 -16.11 1.28
N HIS A 200 -1.39 -16.39 0.10
CA HIS A 200 -1.87 -15.90 -1.20
C HIS A 200 -2.51 -17.05 -1.98
N PRO A 201 -3.84 -17.11 -2.08
CA PRO A 201 -4.52 -18.14 -2.87
C PRO A 201 -4.09 -18.09 -4.34
N TYR A 202 -3.75 -19.25 -4.89
CA TYR A 202 -3.33 -19.40 -6.29
C TYR A 202 -4.24 -20.40 -7.02
N LEU A 203 -4.85 -19.96 -8.12
CA LEU A 203 -5.75 -20.80 -8.90
C LEU A 203 -5.03 -21.64 -9.97
N GLY A 204 -3.75 -21.34 -10.26
CA GLY A 204 -2.98 -22.03 -11.27
C GLY A 204 -3.50 -21.82 -12.69
N VAL A 205 -4.02 -20.65 -13.00
CA VAL A 205 -4.54 -20.32 -14.34
C VAL A 205 -4.05 -18.94 -14.81
N SER A 206 -3.81 -18.82 -16.10
CA SER A 206 -3.62 -17.54 -16.77
C SER A 206 -4.96 -17.07 -17.35
N LEU A 207 -5.37 -15.86 -16.96
CA LEU A 207 -6.65 -15.28 -17.36
C LEU A 207 -6.43 -14.12 -18.34
N VAL A 208 -7.34 -13.99 -19.31
CA VAL A 208 -7.45 -12.85 -20.21
C VAL A 208 -8.85 -12.27 -20.09
N SER A 209 -8.96 -10.95 -19.92
CA SER A 209 -10.26 -10.27 -19.94
C SER A 209 -10.94 -10.42 -21.29
N VAL A 210 -12.19 -10.87 -21.26
CA VAL A 210 -13.00 -11.00 -22.48
C VAL A 210 -13.49 -9.61 -22.90
N ASN A 211 -13.35 -9.32 -24.17
CA ASN A 211 -13.91 -8.15 -24.84
C ASN A 211 -14.49 -8.56 -26.20
N ALA A 212 -15.21 -7.69 -26.86
CA ALA A 212 -15.90 -7.97 -28.12
C ALA A 212 -14.96 -8.46 -29.25
N TYR A 213 -13.67 -8.07 -29.21
CA TYR A 213 -12.69 -8.51 -30.19
C TYR A 213 -12.26 -9.95 -29.96
N ASN A 214 -11.74 -10.27 -28.76
CA ASN A 214 -11.25 -11.62 -28.47
C ASN A 214 -12.39 -12.65 -28.32
N ALA A 215 -13.59 -12.21 -27.95
CA ALA A 215 -14.76 -13.08 -27.96
C ALA A 215 -15.05 -13.63 -29.37
N ARG A 216 -14.98 -12.78 -30.40
CA ARG A 216 -15.16 -13.19 -31.80
C ARG A 216 -14.01 -14.07 -32.29
N THR A 217 -12.75 -13.68 -31.95
CA THR A 217 -11.56 -14.38 -32.42
C THR A 217 -11.45 -15.80 -31.83
N ASN A 218 -11.92 -15.97 -30.59
CA ASN A 218 -11.86 -17.27 -29.88
C ASN A 218 -13.23 -17.97 -29.83
N GLU A 219 -14.22 -17.50 -30.59
CA GLU A 219 -15.59 -18.07 -30.67
C GLU A 219 -16.24 -18.27 -29.28
N LEU A 220 -16.05 -17.30 -28.38
CA LEU A 220 -16.58 -17.38 -27.02
C LEU A 220 -18.09 -17.11 -27.02
N ALA A 221 -18.81 -17.80 -26.14
CA ALA A 221 -20.26 -17.63 -25.97
C ALA A 221 -20.67 -16.33 -25.26
N VAL A 222 -19.68 -15.57 -24.73
CA VAL A 222 -19.87 -14.34 -23.96
C VAL A 222 -18.94 -13.26 -24.49
N ASP A 223 -19.33 -12.00 -24.33
CA ASP A 223 -18.56 -10.81 -24.75
C ASP A 223 -17.89 -10.07 -23.61
N SER A 224 -18.03 -10.58 -22.38
CA SER A 224 -17.42 -10.05 -21.16
C SER A 224 -17.09 -11.19 -20.17
N GLY A 225 -16.16 -10.94 -19.25
CA GLY A 225 -15.74 -11.89 -18.23
C GLY A 225 -14.25 -12.22 -18.29
N ALA A 226 -13.89 -13.40 -17.82
CA ALA A 226 -12.52 -13.93 -17.83
C ALA A 226 -12.44 -15.23 -18.64
N TYR A 227 -11.50 -15.26 -19.57
CA TYR A 227 -11.17 -16.43 -20.38
C TYR A 227 -9.92 -17.09 -19.82
N VAL A 228 -9.98 -18.38 -19.54
CA VAL A 228 -8.81 -19.18 -19.11
C VAL A 228 -7.98 -19.48 -20.35
N ALA A 229 -6.86 -18.77 -20.49
CA ALA A 229 -5.95 -18.96 -21.63
C ALA A 229 -5.02 -20.16 -21.42
N GLU A 230 -4.62 -20.43 -20.17
CA GLU A 230 -3.71 -21.51 -19.82
C GLU A 230 -3.99 -21.99 -18.40
N VAL A 231 -3.80 -23.28 -18.18
CA VAL A 231 -3.79 -23.89 -16.83
C VAL A 231 -2.35 -24.26 -16.53
N THR A 232 -1.79 -23.66 -15.47
CA THR A 232 -0.47 -24.01 -14.96
C THR A 232 -0.60 -25.16 -13.97
N ALA A 233 0.11 -26.24 -14.21
CA ALA A 233 0.13 -27.44 -13.36
C ALA A 233 1.01 -27.23 -12.12
#